data_e9a2308e1f5958451ee2990927849ed8
#
_entry.id   e9a2308e1f5958451ee2990927849ed8
#
_cell.length_a   1.000
_cell.length_b   1.000
_cell.length_c   1.000
_cell.angle_alpha   90.00
_cell.angle_beta   90.00
_cell.angle_gamma   90.00
#
_symmetry.space_group_name_H-M   'P 1'
#
loop_
_entity.id
_entity.type
_entity.pdbx_description
1 polymer ?
#
loop_
_entity_poly.entity_id
_entity_poly.type
_entity_poly.pdbx_seq_one_letter_code
_entity_poly.pdbx_strand_id
1 'polypeptide(L)'
;MASAYDLTNLSNLKTWLDIAGSEDDLLLSQLITQISRAILNILDRPSILPGNYLETYDGGNECSIILRQWPVNSVSLCGVNGVPIPPSPPIDAGAAFQAGFVLDGADSAPPGRMQRLSLRGRRFTVGVQNVQVSYLAGYQITGEAAMAPQAPPYAMSVLAPYGDWASDGGVAYANGVALSPVAGNPIAGQYVVQNGVYTFAPSDAGAALNITYGYVPADLAVCCMDWAAERYAYRSRIGQQSKSLGGQETMAFIVKDVPDFVAAALQPYRRLVTP
;
A
#
# COMPACT_ATOMS: atom_id res chain seq x y z
N MET A 1 2.05 -16.26 -12.39
CA MET A 1 1.38 -16.08 -11.09
C MET A 1 1.61 -14.64 -10.68
N ALA A 2 0.55 -13.94 -10.27
CA ALA A 2 0.68 -12.59 -9.73
C ALA A 2 1.56 -12.60 -8.47
N SER A 3 2.44 -11.61 -8.34
CA SER A 3 3.27 -11.41 -7.15
C SER A 3 2.49 -10.63 -6.10
N ALA A 4 2.75 -10.89 -4.81
CA ALA A 4 2.18 -10.08 -3.73
C ALA A 4 2.61 -8.59 -3.77
N TYR A 5 3.57 -8.25 -4.63
CA TYR A 5 4.09 -6.88 -4.81
C TYR A 5 3.63 -6.22 -6.11
N ASP A 6 2.74 -6.89 -6.87
CA ASP A 6 2.26 -6.34 -8.13
C ASP A 6 1.38 -5.11 -7.85
N LEU A 7 1.66 -4.00 -8.56
CA LEU A 7 0.97 -2.72 -8.38
C LEU A 7 -0.33 -2.62 -9.19
N THR A 8 -0.60 -3.60 -10.04
CA THR A 8 -1.86 -3.73 -10.76
C THR A 8 -2.10 -5.22 -11.06
N ASN A 9 -3.26 -5.55 -11.58
CA ASN A 9 -3.61 -6.92 -11.94
C ASN A 9 -3.78 -7.09 -13.46
N LEU A 10 -3.79 -8.35 -13.91
CA LEU A 10 -3.90 -8.69 -15.32
C LEU A 10 -5.20 -8.16 -15.96
N SER A 11 -6.32 -8.21 -15.24
CA SER A 11 -7.61 -7.74 -15.74
C SER A 11 -7.58 -6.24 -16.04
N ASN A 12 -7.02 -5.44 -15.12
CA ASN A 12 -6.90 -3.99 -15.28
C ASN A 12 -5.99 -3.65 -16.46
N LEU A 13 -4.83 -4.31 -16.58
CA LEU A 13 -3.91 -4.08 -17.70
C LEU A 13 -4.53 -4.48 -19.04
N LYS A 14 -5.25 -5.60 -19.12
CA LYS A 14 -5.97 -6.02 -20.34
C LYS A 14 -7.04 -5.02 -20.73
N THR A 15 -7.81 -4.52 -19.77
CA THR A 15 -8.80 -3.47 -20.00
C THR A 15 -8.14 -2.19 -20.51
N TRP A 16 -7.00 -1.81 -19.93
CA TRP A 16 -6.23 -0.64 -20.36
C TRP A 16 -5.70 -0.75 -21.79
N LEU A 17 -5.32 -1.98 -22.21
CA LEU A 17 -4.78 -2.28 -23.54
C LEU A 17 -5.85 -2.66 -24.56
N ASP A 18 -7.13 -2.75 -24.17
CA ASP A 18 -8.24 -3.27 -24.99
C ASP A 18 -7.98 -4.69 -25.54
N ILE A 19 -7.43 -5.56 -24.69
CA ILE A 19 -7.11 -6.96 -25.04
C ILE A 19 -8.16 -7.90 -24.45
N ALA A 20 -8.95 -8.56 -25.30
CA ALA A 20 -9.96 -9.54 -24.87
C ALA A 20 -9.42 -11.00 -24.83
N GLY A 21 -8.44 -11.34 -25.66
CA GLY A 21 -7.87 -12.70 -25.75
C GLY A 21 -6.95 -13.06 -24.58
N SER A 22 -6.59 -14.33 -24.43
CA SER A 22 -5.70 -14.84 -23.38
C SER A 22 -4.29 -15.19 -23.86
N GLU A 23 -4.00 -14.96 -25.13
CA GLU A 23 -2.74 -15.37 -25.77
C GLU A 23 -1.51 -14.72 -25.14
N ASP A 24 -1.62 -13.47 -24.71
CA ASP A 24 -0.54 -12.70 -24.09
C ASP A 24 -0.61 -12.65 -22.55
N ASP A 25 -1.52 -13.37 -21.90
CA ASP A 25 -1.75 -13.30 -20.45
C ASP A 25 -0.47 -13.57 -19.63
N LEU A 26 0.33 -14.55 -20.04
CA LEU A 26 1.58 -14.88 -19.37
C LEU A 26 2.59 -13.73 -19.49
N LEU A 27 2.72 -13.15 -20.69
CA LEU A 27 3.62 -12.04 -20.95
C LEU A 27 3.19 -10.79 -20.16
N LEU A 28 1.91 -10.46 -20.21
CA LEU A 28 1.36 -9.31 -19.47
C LEU A 28 1.55 -9.46 -17.96
N SER A 29 1.31 -10.65 -17.40
CA SER A 29 1.56 -10.93 -15.98
C SER A 29 3.05 -10.76 -15.62
N GLN A 30 3.96 -11.21 -16.46
CA GLN A 30 5.39 -11.02 -16.26
C GLN A 30 5.80 -9.54 -16.33
N LEU A 31 5.25 -8.78 -17.27
CA LEU A 31 5.48 -7.35 -17.39
C LEU A 31 4.99 -6.61 -16.15
N ILE A 32 3.80 -6.91 -15.66
CA ILE A 32 3.29 -6.32 -14.40
C ILE A 32 4.30 -6.53 -13.28
N THR A 33 4.73 -7.77 -13.05
CA THR A 33 5.66 -8.08 -11.96
C THR A 33 7.02 -7.38 -12.12
N GLN A 34 7.56 -7.33 -13.34
CA GLN A 34 8.84 -6.68 -13.62
C GLN A 34 8.76 -5.16 -13.42
N ILE A 35 7.71 -4.54 -13.94
CA ILE A 35 7.49 -3.09 -13.83
C ILE A 35 7.20 -2.70 -12.39
N SER A 36 6.36 -3.46 -11.67
CA SER A 36 6.10 -3.22 -10.25
C SER A 36 7.39 -3.22 -9.43
N ARG A 37 8.28 -4.17 -9.66
CA ARG A 37 9.60 -4.20 -9.00
C ARG A 37 10.48 -3.01 -9.40
N ALA A 38 10.48 -2.63 -10.68
CA ALA A 38 11.22 -1.46 -11.14
C ALA A 38 10.71 -0.18 -10.46
N ILE A 39 9.40 -0.02 -10.34
CA ILE A 39 8.79 1.10 -9.61
C ILE A 39 9.23 1.09 -8.14
N LEU A 40 9.11 -0.04 -7.44
CA LEU A 40 9.51 -0.15 -6.03
C LEU A 40 11.00 0.17 -5.82
N ASN A 41 11.87 -0.22 -6.76
CA ASN A 41 13.29 0.14 -6.73
C ASN A 41 13.51 1.66 -6.92
N ILE A 42 12.76 2.31 -7.83
CA ILE A 42 12.82 3.77 -8.01
C ILE A 42 12.35 4.50 -6.76
N LEU A 43 11.33 3.95 -6.09
CA LEU A 43 10.78 4.50 -4.84
C LEU A 43 11.71 4.26 -3.64
N ASP A 44 12.73 3.41 -3.76
CA ASP A 44 13.56 2.92 -2.66
C ASP A 44 12.72 2.31 -1.53
N ARG A 45 11.70 1.54 -1.89
CA ARG A 45 10.77 0.92 -0.94
C ARG A 45 10.66 -0.58 -1.16
N PRO A 46 10.71 -1.39 -0.08
CA PRO A 46 10.55 -2.84 -0.21
C PRO A 46 9.12 -3.23 -0.59
N SER A 47 8.14 -2.46 -0.14
CA SER A 47 6.72 -2.62 -0.44
C SER A 47 5.97 -1.31 -0.20
N ILE A 48 4.81 -1.15 -0.84
CA ILE A 48 3.83 -0.12 -0.50
C ILE A 48 2.66 -0.67 0.32
N LEU A 49 2.51 -2.00 0.35
CA LEU A 49 1.47 -2.68 1.10
C LEU A 49 1.82 -2.76 2.60
N PRO A 50 0.82 -2.92 3.48
CA PRO A 50 1.04 -3.00 4.91
C PRO A 50 2.03 -4.10 5.29
N GLY A 51 3.04 -3.74 6.08
CA GLY A 51 4.05 -4.64 6.60
C GLY A 51 4.57 -4.19 7.95
N ASN A 52 5.03 -5.16 8.76
CA ASN A 52 5.66 -4.88 10.05
C ASN A 52 7.14 -4.60 9.86
N TYR A 53 7.60 -3.49 10.43
CA TYR A 53 8.98 -3.06 10.37
C TYR A 53 9.56 -2.93 11.78
N LEU A 54 10.78 -3.41 11.97
CA LEU A 54 11.58 -3.19 13.16
C LEU A 54 12.85 -2.47 12.72
N GLU A 55 12.98 -1.21 13.10
CA GLU A 55 14.08 -0.35 12.65
C GLU A 55 14.79 0.32 13.82
N THR A 56 16.08 0.58 13.62
CA THR A 56 16.90 1.35 14.55
C THR A 56 17.29 2.69 13.91
N TYR A 57 17.38 3.72 14.75
CA TYR A 57 17.76 5.08 14.38
C TYR A 57 18.78 5.63 15.35
N ASP A 58 19.57 6.57 14.87
CA ASP A 58 20.49 7.33 15.71
C ASP A 58 19.72 8.47 16.41
N GLY A 59 19.94 8.62 17.69
CA GLY A 59 19.38 9.74 18.44
C GLY A 59 20.26 10.97 18.30
N GLY A 60 19.68 12.11 17.90
CA GLY A 60 20.34 13.41 17.72
C GLY A 60 19.99 14.44 18.80
N ASN A 61 19.40 14.04 19.94
CA ASN A 61 18.82 14.92 20.96
C ASN A 61 17.62 15.74 20.45
N GLU A 62 16.92 15.21 19.47
CA GLU A 62 15.71 15.82 18.90
C GLU A 62 14.44 15.31 19.57
N CYS A 63 13.34 16.06 19.41
CA CYS A 63 12.04 15.63 19.92
C CYS A 63 11.30 14.71 18.94
N SER A 64 11.77 14.60 17.68
CA SER A 64 11.07 13.86 16.65
C SER A 64 12.05 13.21 15.67
N ILE A 65 11.64 12.07 15.13
CA ILE A 65 12.32 11.36 14.02
C ILE A 65 11.32 11.12 12.89
N ILE A 66 11.84 10.96 11.67
CA ILE A 66 11.05 10.56 10.50
C ILE A 66 11.23 9.06 10.31
N LEU A 67 10.13 8.30 10.31
CA LEU A 67 10.16 6.87 10.05
C LEU A 67 10.41 6.59 8.57
N ARG A 68 11.20 5.55 8.28
CA ARG A 68 11.65 5.25 6.91
C ARG A 68 10.54 4.71 6.03
N GLN A 69 9.58 3.97 6.61
CA GLN A 69 8.43 3.44 5.89
C GLN A 69 7.17 4.22 6.25
N TRP A 70 6.30 4.42 5.27
CA TRP A 70 5.08 5.21 5.40
C TRP A 70 4.04 4.82 4.33
N PRO A 71 2.73 5.13 4.50
CA PRO A 71 2.10 5.70 5.72
C PRO A 71 2.24 4.75 6.92
N VAL A 72 2.43 5.30 8.12
CA VAL A 72 2.47 4.50 9.35
C VAL A 72 1.04 4.31 9.87
N ASN A 73 0.62 3.06 10.08
CA ASN A 73 -0.71 2.74 10.57
C ASN A 73 -0.74 2.62 12.10
N SER A 74 0.32 2.06 12.68
CA SER A 74 0.46 1.91 14.13
C SER A 74 1.91 1.74 14.55
N VAL A 75 2.24 2.17 15.77
CA VAL A 75 3.54 1.93 16.41
C VAL A 75 3.32 1.02 17.60
N SER A 76 3.93 -0.16 17.56
CA SER A 76 3.82 -1.17 18.62
C SER A 76 4.91 -1.07 19.68
N LEU A 77 6.08 -0.53 19.33
CA LEU A 77 7.21 -0.33 20.23
C LEU A 77 7.95 0.97 19.86
N CYS A 78 8.25 1.78 20.84
CA CYS A 78 9.23 2.86 20.76
C CYS A 78 10.16 2.73 21.96
N GLY A 79 11.47 2.60 21.73
CA GLY A 79 12.48 2.50 22.80
C GLY A 79 13.65 3.42 22.54
N VAL A 80 14.21 4.02 23.60
CA VAL A 80 15.42 4.83 23.56
C VAL A 80 16.40 4.32 24.60
N ASN A 81 17.64 3.97 24.18
CA ASN A 81 18.65 3.34 25.05
C ASN A 81 18.15 2.07 25.77
N GLY A 82 17.31 1.26 25.09
CA GLY A 82 16.71 0.06 25.66
C GLY A 82 15.54 0.32 26.62
N VAL A 83 15.16 1.57 26.86
CA VAL A 83 14.03 1.92 27.72
C VAL A 83 12.78 2.10 26.86
N PRO A 84 11.71 1.32 27.06
CA PRO A 84 10.48 1.45 26.32
C PRO A 84 9.76 2.76 26.70
N ILE A 85 9.21 3.43 25.68
CA ILE A 85 8.44 4.65 25.82
C ILE A 85 6.98 4.31 25.49
N PRO A 86 6.01 4.60 26.38
CA PRO A 86 4.60 4.34 26.13
C PRO A 86 4.03 5.32 25.09
N PRO A 87 2.91 4.98 24.43
CA PRO A 87 2.16 5.94 23.63
C PRO A 87 1.60 7.06 24.53
N SER A 88 1.62 8.29 24.03
CA SER A 88 0.96 9.43 24.68
C SER A 88 -0.46 9.58 24.10
N PRO A 89 -1.50 9.63 24.93
CA PRO A 89 -2.85 9.82 24.44
C PRO A 89 -3.01 11.20 23.77
N PRO A 90 -4.05 11.38 22.93
CA PRO A 90 -4.41 12.70 22.41
C PRO A 90 -4.57 13.71 23.54
N ILE A 91 -4.18 14.96 23.28
CA ILE A 91 -4.41 16.07 24.24
C ILE A 91 -5.82 16.59 23.96
N ASP A 92 -6.77 16.13 24.78
CA ASP A 92 -8.11 16.68 24.79
C ASP A 92 -8.19 17.86 25.80
N ALA A 93 -9.16 18.75 25.59
CA ALA A 93 -9.39 19.85 26.50
C ALA A 93 -9.69 19.34 27.91
N GLY A 94 -8.73 19.52 28.84
CA GLY A 94 -8.83 19.05 30.23
C GLY A 94 -8.09 17.75 30.54
N ALA A 95 -7.51 17.05 29.55
CA ALA A 95 -6.68 15.88 29.80
C ALA A 95 -5.30 16.30 30.35
N ALA A 96 -4.80 15.54 31.33
CA ALA A 96 -3.45 15.75 31.86
C ALA A 96 -2.41 15.41 30.82
N PHE A 97 -1.36 16.21 30.71
CA PHE A 97 -0.20 15.91 29.85
C PHE A 97 0.46 14.60 30.30
N GLN A 98 0.59 13.67 29.34
CA GLN A 98 1.32 12.42 29.53
C GLN A 98 2.54 12.37 28.63
N ALA A 99 3.71 12.09 29.23
CA ALA A 99 4.94 11.85 28.47
C ALA A 99 4.83 10.54 27.71
N GLY A 100 5.26 10.54 26.44
CA GLY A 100 5.20 9.36 25.60
C GLY A 100 5.46 9.69 24.13
N PHE A 101 5.28 8.72 23.24
CA PHE A 101 5.38 8.96 21.81
C PHE A 101 4.03 9.30 21.18
N VAL A 102 4.07 10.09 20.12
CA VAL A 102 2.92 10.48 19.29
C VAL A 102 3.33 10.32 17.82
N LEU A 103 2.43 9.81 17.03
CA LEU A 103 2.57 9.79 15.58
C LEU A 103 1.93 11.04 14.99
N ASP A 104 2.75 11.90 14.36
CA ASP A 104 2.27 13.13 13.73
C ASP A 104 1.87 12.84 12.26
N GLY A 105 0.83 13.55 11.78
CA GLY A 105 0.37 13.46 10.39
C GLY A 105 -0.53 12.26 10.10
N ALA A 106 -1.09 11.61 11.14
CA ALA A 106 -1.98 10.46 11.00
C ALA A 106 -3.39 10.80 10.47
N ASP A 107 -3.77 12.07 10.48
CA ASP A 107 -5.17 12.50 10.25
C ASP A 107 -5.49 12.83 8.79
N SER A 108 -4.55 12.66 7.86
CA SER A 108 -4.80 12.97 6.46
C SER A 108 -5.46 11.80 5.72
N ALA A 109 -6.47 12.11 4.91
CA ALA A 109 -7.11 11.15 3.99
C ALA A 109 -6.92 11.61 2.54
N PRO A 110 -6.28 10.83 1.66
CA PRO A 110 -5.68 9.51 1.92
C PRO A 110 -4.54 9.59 2.94
N PRO A 111 -4.15 8.49 3.60
CA PRO A 111 -3.13 8.48 4.64
C PRO A 111 -1.88 9.27 4.28
N GLY A 112 -1.38 10.07 5.21
CA GLY A 112 -0.33 11.06 5.00
C GLY A 112 0.94 10.49 4.35
N ARG A 113 1.62 11.34 3.59
CA ARG A 113 2.82 10.96 2.85
C ARG A 113 4.07 10.88 3.72
N MET A 114 4.11 11.67 4.78
CA MET A 114 5.23 11.74 5.69
C MET A 114 4.73 11.67 7.12
N GLN A 115 5.36 10.83 7.92
CA GLN A 115 4.97 10.64 9.29
C GLN A 115 6.17 10.76 10.19
N ARG A 116 5.98 11.59 11.18
CA ARG A 116 6.97 11.92 12.18
C ARG A 116 6.57 11.26 13.49
N LEU A 117 7.49 10.54 14.10
CA LEU A 117 7.35 10.06 15.46
C LEU A 117 7.94 11.08 16.41
N SER A 118 7.12 11.64 17.29
CA SER A 118 7.50 12.70 18.23
C SER A 118 7.42 12.21 19.67
N LEU A 119 8.32 12.69 20.53
CA LEU A 119 8.31 12.42 21.96
C LEU A 119 7.80 13.64 22.73
N ARG A 120 6.75 13.44 23.51
CA ARG A 120 6.26 14.41 24.48
C ARG A 120 6.99 14.24 25.81
N GLY A 121 7.57 15.34 26.34
CA GLY A 121 8.27 15.35 27.62
C GLY A 121 9.61 14.60 27.63
N ARG A 122 10.10 14.15 26.48
CA ARG A 122 11.37 13.42 26.31
C ARG A 122 12.04 13.81 24.99
N ARG A 123 13.28 13.33 24.82
CA ARG A 123 14.05 13.49 23.58
C ARG A 123 14.66 12.14 23.15
N PHE A 124 14.91 11.99 21.88
CA PHE A 124 15.75 10.95 21.31
C PHE A 124 17.20 11.31 21.61
N THR A 125 17.71 10.86 22.76
CA THR A 125 19.04 11.22 23.28
C THR A 125 20.14 10.81 22.29
N VAL A 126 21.25 11.56 22.29
CA VAL A 126 22.39 11.27 21.41
C VAL A 126 22.87 9.83 21.55
N GLY A 127 23.05 9.15 20.45
CA GLY A 127 23.60 7.79 20.40
C GLY A 127 23.43 7.16 19.01
N VAL A 128 24.28 6.16 18.74
CA VAL A 128 24.22 5.39 17.48
C VAL A 128 23.30 4.17 17.69
N GLN A 129 22.32 4.02 16.81
CA GLN A 129 21.33 2.93 16.81
C GLN A 129 20.65 2.70 18.18
N ASN A 130 20.54 3.77 18.96
CA ASN A 130 19.99 3.74 20.30
C ASN A 130 18.48 3.93 20.38
N VAL A 131 17.82 4.25 19.24
CA VAL A 131 16.38 4.35 19.11
C VAL A 131 15.86 3.13 18.34
N GLN A 132 14.96 2.37 18.94
CA GLN A 132 14.32 1.22 18.32
C GLN A 132 12.83 1.46 18.16
N VAL A 133 12.30 1.26 16.95
CA VAL A 133 10.87 1.42 16.66
C VAL A 133 10.34 0.20 15.92
N SER A 134 9.25 -0.39 16.44
CA SER A 134 8.48 -1.40 15.74
C SER A 134 7.14 -0.81 15.34
N TYR A 135 6.79 -0.93 14.06
CA TYR A 135 5.60 -0.29 13.54
C TYR A 135 5.05 -1.01 12.29
N LEU A 136 3.76 -0.83 12.07
CA LEU A 136 3.06 -1.25 10.84
C LEU A 136 3.00 -0.05 9.90
N ALA A 137 3.47 -0.22 8.66
CA ALA A 137 3.39 0.84 7.65
C ALA A 137 3.04 0.27 6.28
N GLY A 138 2.38 1.07 5.46
CA GLY A 138 1.90 0.78 4.12
C GLY A 138 0.49 1.31 3.91
N TYR A 139 0.05 1.37 2.66
CA TYR A 139 -1.27 1.88 2.31
C TYR A 139 -2.36 0.92 2.77
N GLN A 140 -3.13 1.32 3.76
CA GLN A 140 -4.15 0.52 4.42
C GLN A 140 -5.41 1.34 4.71
N ILE A 141 -6.56 0.74 4.52
CA ILE A 141 -7.83 1.18 5.09
C ILE A 141 -8.06 0.35 6.35
N THR A 142 -8.25 1.01 7.47
CA THR A 142 -8.46 0.33 8.75
C THR A 142 -9.93 0.45 9.15
N GLY A 143 -10.59 -0.69 9.32
CA GLY A 143 -11.94 -0.74 9.87
C GLY A 143 -13.00 -0.10 8.98
N GLU A 144 -12.98 -0.33 7.66
CA GLU A 144 -14.07 0.09 6.78
C GLU A 144 -15.36 -0.53 7.27
N ALA A 145 -16.33 0.32 7.61
CA ALA A 145 -17.63 -0.13 8.10
C ALA A 145 -18.42 -0.77 6.96
N ALA A 146 -18.89 -1.99 7.18
CA ALA A 146 -19.62 -2.78 6.21
C ALA A 146 -20.74 -3.57 6.89
N MET A 147 -21.64 -4.14 6.08
CA MET A 147 -22.68 -5.05 6.55
C MET A 147 -22.66 -6.31 5.71
N ALA A 148 -22.57 -7.47 6.34
CA ALA A 148 -22.66 -8.73 5.63
C ALA A 148 -23.98 -8.82 4.86
N PRO A 149 -23.98 -9.22 3.56
CA PRO A 149 -25.20 -9.32 2.77
C PRO A 149 -26.22 -10.26 3.41
N GLN A 150 -27.50 -9.89 3.34
CA GLN A 150 -28.60 -10.67 3.96
C GLN A 150 -29.07 -11.85 3.10
N ALA A 151 -28.63 -11.91 1.84
CA ALA A 151 -29.04 -12.93 0.87
C ALA A 151 -27.82 -13.49 0.12
N PRO A 152 -27.91 -14.74 -0.38
CA PRO A 152 -26.89 -15.31 -1.25
C PRO A 152 -26.55 -14.37 -2.43
N PRO A 153 -25.27 -14.30 -2.81
CA PRO A 153 -24.16 -15.19 -2.43
C PRO A 153 -23.45 -14.84 -1.11
N TYR A 154 -23.97 -13.96 -0.26
CA TYR A 154 -23.36 -13.47 0.99
C TYR A 154 -21.97 -12.86 0.77
N ALA A 155 -21.74 -12.32 -0.42
CA ALA A 155 -20.47 -11.76 -0.86
C ALA A 155 -20.61 -10.26 -1.12
N MET A 156 -19.57 -9.50 -0.76
CA MET A 156 -19.50 -8.07 -1.00
C MET A 156 -18.07 -7.65 -1.34
N SER A 157 -17.96 -6.57 -2.09
CA SER A 157 -16.68 -5.91 -2.34
C SER A 157 -16.49 -4.74 -1.37
N VAL A 158 -15.25 -4.44 -1.01
CA VAL A 158 -14.89 -3.23 -0.28
C VAL A 158 -15.03 -1.99 -1.17
N LEU A 159 -15.17 -0.81 -0.58
CA LEU A 159 -15.32 0.45 -1.31
C LEU A 159 -14.01 0.89 -2.02
N ALA A 160 -12.87 0.58 -1.44
CA ALA A 160 -11.53 0.88 -1.96
C ALA A 160 -11.40 2.31 -2.53
N PRO A 161 -11.69 3.38 -1.73
CA PRO A 161 -11.86 4.74 -2.22
C PRO A 161 -10.58 5.39 -2.77
N TYR A 162 -9.41 4.85 -2.45
CA TYR A 162 -8.11 5.44 -2.81
C TYR A 162 -7.29 4.60 -3.79
N GLY A 163 -7.80 3.46 -4.20
CA GLY A 163 -7.12 2.58 -5.13
C GLY A 163 -7.53 1.12 -5.00
N ASP A 164 -6.91 0.26 -5.78
CA ASP A 164 -7.29 -1.15 -5.88
C ASP A 164 -6.96 -1.94 -4.60
N TRP A 165 -7.88 -2.78 -4.16
CA TRP A 165 -7.62 -3.75 -3.11
C TRP A 165 -6.42 -4.65 -3.48
N ALA A 166 -5.53 -4.89 -2.52
CA ALA A 166 -4.32 -5.65 -2.77
C ALA A 166 -4.03 -6.74 -1.72
N SER A 167 -4.43 -6.54 -0.48
CA SER A 167 -4.18 -7.53 0.58
C SER A 167 -5.25 -7.48 1.66
N ASP A 168 -5.57 -8.64 2.22
CA ASP A 168 -6.43 -8.73 3.39
C ASP A 168 -5.67 -8.34 4.65
N GLY A 169 -6.28 -7.49 5.48
CA GLY A 169 -5.80 -7.09 6.80
C GLY A 169 -6.67 -7.58 7.94
N GLY A 170 -7.74 -8.32 7.59
CA GLY A 170 -8.66 -8.94 8.56
C GLY A 170 -10.03 -8.28 8.63
N VAL A 171 -10.98 -9.05 9.12
CA VAL A 171 -12.36 -8.64 9.36
C VAL A 171 -12.70 -8.83 10.84
N ALA A 172 -13.42 -7.89 11.41
CA ALA A 172 -13.96 -8.00 12.76
C ALA A 172 -15.43 -7.62 12.75
N TYR A 173 -16.23 -8.20 13.66
CA TYR A 173 -17.55 -7.68 13.95
C TYR A 173 -17.45 -6.27 14.57
N ALA A 174 -18.53 -5.50 14.51
CA ALA A 174 -18.56 -4.16 15.09
C ALA A 174 -18.26 -4.13 16.60
N ASN A 175 -18.45 -5.25 17.31
CA ASN A 175 -18.07 -5.40 18.72
C ASN A 175 -16.57 -5.68 18.94
N GLY A 176 -15.75 -5.74 17.88
CA GLY A 176 -14.31 -5.96 17.93
C GLY A 176 -13.87 -7.42 17.90
N VAL A 177 -14.78 -8.38 17.85
CA VAL A 177 -14.43 -9.82 17.74
C VAL A 177 -13.97 -10.11 16.31
N ALA A 178 -12.71 -10.59 16.15
CA ALA A 178 -12.14 -10.92 14.86
C ALA A 178 -12.75 -12.18 14.24
N LEU A 179 -12.99 -12.14 12.94
CA LEU A 179 -13.31 -13.31 12.12
C LEU A 179 -12.03 -13.97 11.61
N SER A 180 -12.11 -15.27 11.31
CA SER A 180 -10.99 -16.04 10.79
C SER A 180 -11.07 -16.22 9.27
N PRO A 181 -10.01 -15.92 8.50
CA PRO A 181 -9.98 -16.21 7.08
C PRO A 181 -9.88 -17.72 6.83
N VAL A 182 -10.61 -18.22 5.83
CA VAL A 182 -10.60 -19.62 5.40
C VAL A 182 -10.53 -19.73 3.87
N ALA A 183 -10.09 -20.88 3.36
CA ALA A 183 -9.95 -21.08 1.91
C ALA A 183 -11.27 -21.30 1.17
N GLY A 184 -12.34 -21.69 1.88
CA GLY A 184 -13.66 -21.93 1.30
C GLY A 184 -14.70 -22.36 2.34
N ASN A 185 -15.98 -22.28 1.97
CA ASN A 185 -17.13 -22.67 2.81
C ASN A 185 -17.06 -22.11 4.25
N PRO A 186 -17.16 -20.79 4.42
CA PRO A 186 -17.08 -20.18 5.74
C PRO A 186 -18.26 -20.58 6.62
N ILE A 187 -17.98 -20.84 7.89
CA ILE A 187 -18.99 -21.00 8.97
C ILE A 187 -19.03 -19.73 9.82
N ALA A 188 -19.96 -19.66 10.80
CA ALA A 188 -20.07 -18.51 11.69
C ALA A 188 -18.71 -18.01 12.22
N GLY A 189 -18.43 -16.74 12.10
CA GLY A 189 -17.17 -16.14 12.51
C GLY A 189 -16.00 -16.37 11.55
N GLN A 190 -16.28 -16.84 10.33
CA GLN A 190 -15.27 -17.03 9.29
C GLN A 190 -15.63 -16.29 8.01
N TYR A 191 -14.64 -16.02 7.18
CA TYR A 191 -14.83 -15.41 5.86
C TYR A 191 -13.82 -15.97 4.84
N VAL A 192 -14.20 -15.86 3.57
CA VAL A 192 -13.31 -16.09 2.41
C VAL A 192 -13.07 -14.74 1.75
N VAL A 193 -11.85 -14.46 1.33
CA VAL A 193 -11.52 -13.28 0.53
C VAL A 193 -10.80 -13.68 -0.75
N GLN A 194 -11.26 -13.13 -1.86
CA GLN A 194 -10.63 -13.28 -3.19
C GLN A 194 -10.73 -11.97 -3.95
N ASN A 195 -9.60 -11.40 -4.31
CA ASN A 195 -9.53 -10.16 -5.12
C ASN A 195 -10.43 -9.02 -4.59
N GLY A 196 -10.46 -8.82 -3.27
CA GLY A 196 -11.28 -7.77 -2.63
C GLY A 196 -12.76 -8.11 -2.47
N VAL A 197 -13.19 -9.30 -2.86
CA VAL A 197 -14.54 -9.82 -2.59
C VAL A 197 -14.49 -10.67 -1.34
N TYR A 198 -15.28 -10.28 -0.35
CA TYR A 198 -15.42 -10.97 0.94
C TYR A 198 -16.73 -11.75 0.96
N THR A 199 -16.65 -13.04 1.24
CA THR A 199 -17.80 -13.94 1.33
C THR A 199 -17.93 -14.44 2.77
N PHE A 200 -19.13 -14.33 3.32
CA PHE A 200 -19.43 -14.65 4.72
C PHE A 200 -20.33 -15.88 4.84
N ALA A 201 -20.43 -16.43 6.04
CA ALA A 201 -21.36 -17.51 6.33
C ALA A 201 -22.81 -16.99 6.30
N PRO A 202 -23.78 -17.85 5.92
CA PRO A 202 -25.22 -17.51 6.02
C PRO A 202 -25.66 -17.10 7.43
N SER A 203 -25.00 -17.64 8.46
CA SER A 203 -25.25 -17.31 9.86
C SER A 203 -24.82 -15.90 10.26
N ASP A 204 -23.92 -15.29 9.49
CA ASP A 204 -23.40 -13.93 9.73
C ASP A 204 -24.15 -12.88 8.88
N ALA A 205 -25.21 -13.30 8.16
CA ALA A 205 -26.02 -12.41 7.33
C ALA A 205 -26.56 -11.21 8.14
N GLY A 206 -26.36 -10.00 7.61
CA GLY A 206 -26.76 -8.75 8.28
C GLY A 206 -25.88 -8.32 9.44
N ALA A 207 -24.79 -9.01 9.75
CA ALA A 207 -23.85 -8.59 10.78
C ALA A 207 -23.12 -7.30 10.37
N ALA A 208 -22.97 -6.37 11.32
CA ALA A 208 -22.14 -5.19 11.16
C ALA A 208 -20.66 -5.57 11.31
N LEU A 209 -19.85 -5.17 10.35
CA LEU A 209 -18.46 -5.58 10.20
C LEU A 209 -17.54 -4.35 10.06
N ASN A 210 -16.30 -4.54 10.42
CA ASN A 210 -15.17 -3.65 10.14
C ASN A 210 -14.14 -4.41 9.33
N ILE A 211 -13.86 -3.99 8.10
CA ILE A 211 -12.92 -4.65 7.19
C ILE A 211 -11.65 -3.81 7.12
N THR A 212 -10.51 -4.45 7.35
CA THR A 212 -9.19 -3.84 7.19
C THR A 212 -8.50 -4.46 5.98
N TYR A 213 -7.91 -3.66 5.12
CA TYR A 213 -7.23 -4.15 3.92
C TYR A 213 -6.17 -3.18 3.42
N GLY A 214 -5.15 -3.75 2.77
CA GLY A 214 -4.16 -2.98 2.02
C GLY A 214 -4.65 -2.68 0.61
N TYR A 215 -4.25 -1.51 0.09
CA TYR A 215 -4.60 -1.09 -1.27
C TYR A 215 -3.38 -0.53 -2.02
N VAL A 216 -3.42 -0.61 -3.34
CA VAL A 216 -2.47 0.08 -4.21
C VAL A 216 -3.08 1.44 -4.58
N PRO A 217 -2.43 2.58 -4.29
CA PRO A 217 -2.90 3.88 -4.73
C PRO A 217 -3.17 3.91 -6.24
N ALA A 218 -4.30 4.50 -6.65
CA ALA A 218 -4.77 4.47 -8.03
C ALA A 218 -3.77 5.06 -9.02
N ASP A 219 -3.06 6.11 -8.64
CA ASP A 219 -2.01 6.73 -9.48
C ASP A 219 -0.78 5.83 -9.66
N LEU A 220 -0.38 5.05 -8.65
CA LEU A 220 0.68 4.04 -8.79
C LEU A 220 0.24 2.88 -9.68
N ALA A 221 -1.02 2.44 -9.57
CA ALA A 221 -1.56 1.41 -10.45
C ALA A 221 -1.57 1.87 -11.91
N VAL A 222 -2.00 3.10 -12.18
CA VAL A 222 -1.97 3.71 -13.51
C VAL A 222 -0.53 3.83 -14.04
N CYS A 223 0.42 4.31 -13.23
CA CYS A 223 1.84 4.35 -13.62
C CYS A 223 2.38 2.98 -14.03
N CYS A 224 2.00 1.94 -13.30
CA CYS A 224 2.40 0.56 -13.63
C CYS A 224 1.78 0.11 -14.95
N MET A 225 0.49 0.37 -15.18
CA MET A 225 -0.22 0.02 -16.42
C MET A 225 0.37 0.76 -17.63
N ASP A 226 0.60 2.06 -17.52
CA ASP A 226 1.16 2.88 -18.58
C ASP A 226 2.55 2.40 -19.00
N TRP A 227 3.41 2.14 -18.02
CA TRP A 227 4.76 1.66 -18.30
C TRP A 227 4.75 0.23 -18.87
N ALA A 228 3.87 -0.65 -18.36
CA ALA A 228 3.70 -1.99 -18.89
C ALA A 228 3.15 -1.96 -20.33
N ALA A 229 2.19 -1.08 -20.61
CA ALA A 229 1.64 -0.87 -21.94
C ALA A 229 2.70 -0.38 -22.94
N GLU A 230 3.56 0.56 -22.53
CA GLU A 230 4.67 1.03 -23.36
C GLU A 230 5.66 -0.10 -23.67
N ARG A 231 6.04 -0.90 -22.67
CA ARG A 231 6.93 -2.05 -22.85
C ARG A 231 6.29 -3.13 -23.73
N TYR A 232 5.00 -3.36 -23.57
CA TYR A 232 4.27 -4.29 -24.45
C TYR A 232 4.25 -3.81 -25.91
N ALA A 233 3.94 -2.54 -26.15
CA ALA A 233 3.96 -1.94 -27.48
C ALA A 233 5.37 -1.91 -28.10
N TYR A 234 6.42 -1.70 -27.27
CA TYR A 234 7.81 -1.70 -27.73
C TYR A 234 8.25 -3.04 -28.33
N ARG A 235 7.64 -4.16 -27.94
CA ARG A 235 7.90 -5.50 -28.50
C ARG A 235 7.89 -5.53 -30.02
N SER A 236 6.95 -4.83 -30.65
CA SER A 236 6.79 -4.81 -32.12
C SER A 236 7.77 -3.90 -32.86
N ARG A 237 8.52 -3.06 -32.13
CA ARG A 237 9.43 -2.05 -32.67
C ARG A 237 10.85 -2.12 -32.11
N ILE A 238 11.25 -3.27 -31.54
CA ILE A 238 12.61 -3.45 -31.00
C ILE A 238 13.64 -3.18 -32.09
N GLY A 239 14.60 -2.27 -31.80
CA GLY A 239 15.65 -1.87 -32.72
C GLY A 239 15.25 -0.82 -33.77
N GLN A 240 14.01 -0.35 -33.79
CA GLN A 240 13.57 0.72 -34.68
C GLN A 240 13.64 2.08 -33.96
N GLN A 241 14.40 3.02 -34.52
CA GLN A 241 14.47 4.42 -34.05
C GLN A 241 13.46 5.32 -34.78
N SER A 242 13.14 4.99 -36.03
CA SER A 242 12.17 5.73 -36.82
C SER A 242 11.54 4.82 -37.88
N LYS A 243 10.32 5.17 -38.30
CA LYS A 243 9.63 4.50 -39.41
C LYS A 243 9.08 5.56 -40.35
N SER A 244 9.45 5.48 -41.64
CA SER A 244 8.90 6.36 -42.66
C SER A 244 7.78 5.64 -43.40
N LEU A 245 6.62 6.31 -43.54
CA LEU A 245 5.48 5.85 -44.29
C LEU A 245 5.40 6.62 -45.60
N GLY A 246 5.91 5.99 -46.68
CA GLY A 246 5.74 6.51 -48.04
C GLY A 246 6.35 7.89 -48.32
N GLY A 247 7.35 8.32 -47.58
CA GLY A 247 8.08 9.57 -47.84
C GLY A 247 7.42 10.88 -47.39
N GLN A 248 6.22 10.81 -46.80
CA GLN A 248 5.48 12.02 -46.34
C GLN A 248 5.43 12.19 -44.84
N GLU A 249 5.60 11.12 -44.06
CA GLU A 249 5.54 11.15 -42.62
C GLU A 249 6.65 10.27 -42.02
N THR A 250 7.41 10.83 -41.08
CA THR A 250 8.43 10.08 -40.32
C THR A 250 8.03 10.05 -38.85
N MET A 251 7.73 8.88 -38.33
CA MET A 251 7.48 8.65 -36.91
C MET A 251 8.82 8.37 -36.22
N ALA A 252 9.21 9.21 -35.27
CA ALA A 252 10.36 9.00 -34.40
C ALA A 252 9.92 8.35 -33.09
N PHE A 253 10.63 7.32 -32.65
CA PHE A 253 10.36 6.63 -31.38
C PHE A 253 11.40 7.06 -30.34
N ILE A 254 10.94 7.62 -29.24
CA ILE A 254 11.78 7.93 -28.09
C ILE A 254 11.76 6.71 -27.17
N VAL A 255 12.91 6.06 -27.01
CA VAL A 255 13.06 4.94 -26.07
C VAL A 255 13.74 5.48 -24.82
N LYS A 256 13.02 5.54 -23.71
CA LYS A 256 13.54 5.86 -22.38
C LYS A 256 13.39 4.64 -21.49
N ASP A 257 14.33 4.44 -20.57
CA ASP A 257 14.25 3.36 -19.59
C ASP A 257 13.04 3.54 -18.68
N VAL A 258 12.80 4.77 -18.22
CA VAL A 258 11.63 5.19 -17.46
C VAL A 258 10.93 6.32 -18.21
N PRO A 259 9.65 6.20 -18.56
CA PRO A 259 8.89 7.30 -19.15
C PRO A 259 8.85 8.53 -18.23
N ASP A 260 8.96 9.74 -18.78
CA ASP A 260 9.03 10.98 -17.99
C ASP A 260 7.78 11.20 -17.13
N PHE A 261 6.61 10.86 -17.66
CA PHE A 261 5.35 10.97 -16.91
C PHE A 261 5.29 10.01 -15.71
N VAL A 262 5.83 8.77 -15.85
CA VAL A 262 5.97 7.82 -14.74
C VAL A 262 6.93 8.38 -13.69
N ALA A 263 8.10 8.85 -14.10
CA ALA A 263 9.10 9.41 -13.19
C ALA A 263 8.53 10.59 -12.38
N ALA A 264 7.74 11.47 -13.02
CA ALA A 264 7.11 12.61 -12.35
C ALA A 264 6.05 12.17 -11.33
N ALA A 265 5.20 11.21 -11.68
CA ALA A 265 4.14 10.71 -10.81
C ALA A 265 4.67 9.91 -9.60
N LEU A 266 5.86 9.29 -9.72
CA LEU A 266 6.49 8.53 -8.64
C LEU A 266 7.17 9.42 -7.59
N GLN A 267 7.49 10.68 -7.88
CA GLN A 267 8.21 11.57 -6.94
C GLN A 267 7.57 11.67 -5.54
N PRO A 268 6.24 11.82 -5.40
CA PRO A 268 5.59 11.92 -4.10
C PRO A 268 5.71 10.66 -3.24
N TYR A 269 5.98 9.50 -3.86
CA TYR A 269 6.02 8.19 -3.22
C TYR A 269 7.42 7.74 -2.82
N ARG A 270 8.43 8.49 -3.27
CA ARG A 270 9.83 8.15 -3.02
C ARG A 270 10.17 8.25 -1.54
N ARG A 271 10.90 7.26 -1.06
CA ARG A 271 11.42 7.26 0.32
C ARG A 271 12.37 8.42 0.53
N LEU A 272 12.17 9.15 1.62
CA LEU A 272 13.12 10.14 2.09
C LEU A 272 14.18 9.43 2.92
N VAL A 273 15.41 9.41 2.42
CA VAL A 273 16.57 8.98 3.21
C VAL A 273 17.06 10.22 3.94
N THR A 274 16.79 10.31 5.25
CA THR A 274 17.46 11.30 6.10
C THR A 274 18.90 10.87 6.30
N PRO A 275 19.86 11.76 6.12
CA PRO A 275 21.28 11.47 6.34
C PRO A 275 21.57 11.07 7.78
#